data_75a92aa8622eae8ddb9b8c6c575ed5fc
#
_entry.id   75a92aa8622eae8ddb9b8c6c575ed5fc
#
_cell.length_a   1.000
_cell.length_b   1.000
_cell.length_c   1.000
_cell.angle_alpha   90.00
_cell.angle_beta   90.00
_cell.angle_gamma   90.00
#
_symmetry.space_group_name_H-M   'P 1'
#
loop_
_entity.id
_entity.type
_entity.pdbx_description
1 polymer ?
#
loop_
_entity_poly.entity_id
_entity_poly.type
_entity_poly.pdbx_seq_one_letter_code
_entity_poly.pdbx_strand_id
1 'polypeptide(L)'
;MYDLLIVGGGPGGVAAGVYAARKKMKTALVTDSFGGQSLVSADVRNWIGTKSISGFDLAKMLEEHLRAQEDIEILDSDLVVSIEKTGTGFRAATKSGKALETKYVLVASGSRRKRLNIPGEDAFEGKGVAYCSICDAPLFKDKVVAVVGGGNAGLEAVLDLFPYASKIYLLEYSDSLKGDPVTQEKIKRNAKTEVILMAQSTEVVGEKMVTALRYIDRTTNEAKELKLDGVFVEIGIVPNSEIVKGLVELNQAGEVVVDHKTMRTSAPGIWAVGDVSDVRYKQNNISAGDAVKAVLNIYEAIHRGV
;
A
#
# COMPACT_ATOMS: atom_id res chain seq x y z
N MET A 1 -23.18 -8.32 18.83
CA MET A 1 -21.77 -8.74 18.73
C MET A 1 -21.56 -9.50 17.44
N TYR A 2 -20.53 -9.19 16.67
CA TYR A 2 -20.14 -9.88 15.44
C TYR A 2 -19.21 -11.05 15.75
N ASP A 3 -19.12 -12.02 14.83
CA ASP A 3 -18.07 -13.04 14.90
C ASP A 3 -16.74 -12.44 14.41
N LEU A 4 -16.78 -11.59 13.37
CA LEU A 4 -15.62 -10.99 12.77
C LEU A 4 -15.86 -9.49 12.44
N LEU A 5 -14.89 -8.65 12.82
CA LEU A 5 -14.76 -7.28 12.33
C LEU A 5 -13.59 -7.22 11.34
N ILE A 6 -13.85 -6.73 10.12
CA ILE A 6 -12.84 -6.47 9.10
C ILE A 6 -12.59 -4.96 9.02
N VAL A 7 -11.33 -4.55 9.11
CA VAL A 7 -10.95 -3.13 9.06
C VAL A 7 -10.22 -2.85 7.75
N GLY A 8 -10.88 -2.12 6.83
CA GLY A 8 -10.37 -1.71 5.55
C GLY A 8 -11.07 -2.34 4.34
N GLY A 9 -11.26 -1.56 3.27
CA GLY A 9 -11.97 -1.90 2.03
C GLY A 9 -11.07 -2.08 0.81
N GLY A 10 -9.76 -2.30 1.02
CA GLY A 10 -8.85 -2.67 -0.05
C GLY A 10 -9.06 -4.13 -0.51
N PRO A 11 -8.27 -4.62 -1.48
CA PRO A 11 -8.41 -5.98 -2.00
C PRO A 11 -8.40 -7.06 -0.93
N GLY A 12 -7.57 -6.91 0.12
CA GLY A 12 -7.54 -7.82 1.27
C GLY A 12 -8.84 -7.80 2.07
N GLY A 13 -9.36 -6.61 2.42
CA GLY A 13 -10.60 -6.50 3.19
C GLY A 13 -11.81 -7.03 2.43
N VAL A 14 -11.91 -6.71 1.13
CA VAL A 14 -12.99 -7.22 0.27
C VAL A 14 -12.92 -8.74 0.13
N ALA A 15 -11.74 -9.31 -0.15
CA ALA A 15 -11.58 -10.75 -0.23
C ALA A 15 -11.98 -11.43 1.09
N ALA A 16 -11.57 -10.84 2.23
CA ALA A 16 -11.98 -11.33 3.55
C ALA A 16 -13.50 -11.30 3.72
N GLY A 17 -14.14 -10.18 3.37
CA GLY A 17 -15.60 -10.02 3.51
C GLY A 17 -16.38 -11.03 2.68
N VAL A 18 -15.98 -11.23 1.41
CA VAL A 18 -16.60 -12.24 0.53
C VAL A 18 -16.48 -13.64 1.12
N TYR A 19 -15.29 -14.03 1.60
CA TYR A 19 -15.09 -15.36 2.18
C TYR A 19 -15.81 -15.51 3.52
N ALA A 20 -15.84 -14.49 4.36
CA ALA A 20 -16.55 -14.50 5.64
C ALA A 20 -18.06 -14.68 5.45
N ALA A 21 -18.67 -13.92 4.53
CA ALA A 21 -20.07 -14.04 4.18
C ALA A 21 -20.42 -15.45 3.64
N ARG A 22 -19.60 -15.98 2.73
CA ARG A 22 -19.77 -17.35 2.21
C ARG A 22 -19.63 -18.44 3.28
N LYS A 23 -18.91 -18.16 4.36
CA LYS A 23 -18.80 -19.02 5.55
C LYS A 23 -19.91 -18.75 6.58
N LYS A 24 -20.87 -17.86 6.26
CA LYS A 24 -21.98 -17.51 7.16
C LYS A 24 -21.53 -16.99 8.53
N MET A 25 -20.37 -16.34 8.60
CA MET A 25 -19.91 -15.63 9.79
C MET A 25 -20.63 -14.29 9.88
N LYS A 26 -21.19 -13.97 11.04
CA LYS A 26 -21.76 -12.65 11.30
C LYS A 26 -20.66 -11.60 11.28
N THR A 27 -20.52 -10.87 10.17
CA THR A 27 -19.37 -10.03 9.89
C THR A 27 -19.77 -8.55 9.72
N ALA A 28 -18.94 -7.65 10.26
CA ALA A 28 -18.94 -6.23 9.90
C ALA A 28 -17.64 -5.89 9.18
N LEU A 29 -17.74 -5.04 8.14
CA LEU A 29 -16.59 -4.42 7.48
C LEU A 29 -16.70 -2.91 7.61
N VAL A 30 -15.62 -2.26 8.08
CA VAL A 30 -15.54 -0.80 8.20
C VAL A 30 -14.45 -0.28 7.27
N THR A 31 -14.79 0.69 6.43
CA THR A 31 -13.85 1.30 5.50
C THR A 31 -14.21 2.75 5.19
N ASP A 32 -13.21 3.59 4.97
CA ASP A 32 -13.38 4.95 4.46
C ASP A 32 -13.75 4.94 2.96
N SER A 33 -13.09 4.05 2.20
CA SER A 33 -13.32 3.88 0.76
C SER A 33 -12.92 2.48 0.31
N PHE A 34 -13.39 2.07 -0.88
CA PHE A 34 -13.00 0.82 -1.50
C PHE A 34 -11.80 0.99 -2.43
N GLY A 35 -11.08 -0.12 -2.70
CA GLY A 35 -9.96 -0.19 -3.64
C GLY A 35 -8.58 0.09 -3.03
N GLY A 36 -8.51 0.75 -1.85
CA GLY A 36 -7.26 1.07 -1.18
C GLY A 36 -6.34 1.94 -2.05
N GLN A 37 -5.02 1.72 -1.99
CA GLN A 37 -4.03 2.52 -2.73
C GLN A 37 -4.16 2.42 -4.26
N SER A 38 -4.82 1.38 -4.78
CA SER A 38 -5.01 1.23 -6.23
C SER A 38 -6.03 2.19 -6.83
N LEU A 39 -6.86 2.83 -6.01
CA LEU A 39 -7.95 3.72 -6.45
C LEU A 39 -7.44 4.83 -7.40
N VAL A 40 -6.25 5.36 -7.17
CA VAL A 40 -5.65 6.45 -7.95
C VAL A 40 -4.88 5.97 -9.19
N SER A 41 -4.71 4.66 -9.39
CA SER A 41 -3.98 4.11 -10.53
C SER A 41 -4.77 4.29 -11.82
N ALA A 42 -4.15 4.87 -12.85
CA ALA A 42 -4.79 5.06 -14.16
C ALA A 42 -5.05 3.73 -14.88
N ASP A 43 -4.16 2.74 -14.71
CA ASP A 43 -4.20 1.45 -15.39
C ASP A 43 -3.52 0.36 -14.54
N VAL A 44 -4.30 -0.60 -14.07
CA VAL A 44 -3.86 -1.77 -13.31
C VAL A 44 -3.85 -2.98 -14.24
N ARG A 45 -2.66 -3.52 -14.54
CA ARG A 45 -2.46 -4.66 -15.46
C ARG A 45 -2.02 -5.95 -14.76
N ASN A 46 -1.79 -5.89 -13.48
CA ASN A 46 -1.31 -7.00 -12.66
C ASN A 46 -2.39 -7.58 -11.73
N TRP A 47 -3.66 -7.17 -11.87
CA TRP A 47 -4.77 -7.83 -11.20
C TRP A 47 -5.18 -9.08 -12.00
N ILE A 48 -5.01 -10.26 -11.39
CA ILE A 48 -5.31 -11.54 -12.05
C ILE A 48 -6.81 -11.64 -12.35
N GLY A 49 -7.14 -12.00 -13.59
CA GLY A 49 -8.52 -12.09 -14.09
C GLY A 49 -8.96 -10.91 -14.93
N THR A 50 -8.18 -9.80 -14.94
CA THR A 50 -8.41 -8.65 -15.83
C THR A 50 -7.14 -8.31 -16.60
N LYS A 51 -7.28 -8.04 -17.89
CA LYS A 51 -6.14 -7.69 -18.74
C LYS A 51 -5.61 -6.27 -18.46
N SER A 52 -6.53 -5.34 -18.17
CA SER A 52 -6.29 -3.93 -17.89
C SER A 52 -7.57 -3.37 -17.28
N ILE A 53 -7.46 -2.58 -16.22
CA ILE A 53 -8.58 -1.96 -15.52
C ILE A 53 -8.10 -0.70 -14.82
N SER A 54 -8.89 0.37 -14.81
CA SER A 54 -8.57 1.54 -13.98
C SER A 54 -8.67 1.20 -12.49
N GLY A 55 -7.92 1.89 -11.65
CA GLY A 55 -8.02 1.71 -10.18
C GLY A 55 -9.42 1.99 -9.66
N PHE A 56 -10.10 2.98 -10.25
CA PHE A 56 -11.48 3.30 -9.93
C PHE A 56 -12.44 2.16 -10.29
N ASP A 57 -12.34 1.59 -11.50
CA ASP A 57 -13.20 0.48 -11.92
C ASP A 57 -12.87 -0.80 -11.13
N LEU A 58 -11.61 -1.02 -10.78
CA LEU A 58 -11.21 -2.11 -9.88
C LEU A 58 -11.86 -1.96 -8.51
N ALA A 59 -11.81 -0.76 -7.93
CA ALA A 59 -12.46 -0.46 -6.65
C ALA A 59 -13.96 -0.73 -6.69
N LYS A 60 -14.62 -0.25 -7.75
CA LYS A 60 -16.05 -0.46 -7.98
C LYS A 60 -16.40 -1.95 -8.13
N MET A 61 -15.63 -2.70 -8.92
CA MET A 61 -15.80 -4.15 -9.09
C MET A 61 -15.67 -4.91 -7.76
N LEU A 62 -14.69 -4.53 -6.93
CA LEU A 62 -14.48 -5.12 -5.62
C LEU A 62 -15.65 -4.80 -4.68
N GLU A 63 -16.10 -3.55 -4.66
CA GLU A 63 -17.24 -3.10 -3.85
C GLU A 63 -18.53 -3.83 -4.26
N GLU A 64 -18.85 -3.88 -5.56
CA GLU A 64 -20.03 -4.57 -6.09
C GLU A 64 -20.02 -6.05 -5.72
N HIS A 65 -18.86 -6.71 -5.82
CA HIS A 65 -18.74 -8.12 -5.42
C HIS A 65 -19.02 -8.32 -3.93
N LEU A 66 -18.52 -7.42 -3.07
CA LEU A 66 -18.76 -7.51 -1.64
C LEU A 66 -20.24 -7.24 -1.29
N ARG A 67 -20.83 -6.20 -1.88
CA ARG A 67 -22.25 -5.84 -1.64
C ARG A 67 -23.24 -6.88 -2.17
N ALA A 68 -22.81 -7.72 -3.11
CA ALA A 68 -23.60 -8.85 -3.58
C ALA A 68 -23.65 -10.02 -2.58
N GLN A 69 -22.86 -9.98 -1.49
CA GLN A 69 -22.90 -11.00 -0.45
C GLN A 69 -24.00 -10.68 0.56
N GLU A 70 -24.68 -11.72 1.03
CA GLU A 70 -25.56 -11.68 2.19
C GLU A 70 -24.75 -11.83 3.49
N ASP A 71 -25.34 -11.52 4.64
CA ASP A 71 -24.79 -11.73 5.99
C ASP A 71 -23.51 -10.92 6.33
N ILE A 72 -23.29 -9.79 5.62
CA ILE A 72 -22.22 -8.85 5.95
C ILE A 72 -22.78 -7.43 6.10
N GLU A 73 -22.47 -6.78 7.21
CA GLU A 73 -22.75 -5.36 7.41
C GLU A 73 -21.57 -4.52 6.94
N ILE A 74 -21.81 -3.59 6.04
CA ILE A 74 -20.78 -2.70 5.48
C ILE A 74 -21.01 -1.29 6.01
N LEU A 75 -20.03 -0.79 6.76
CA LEU A 75 -19.95 0.59 7.22
C LEU A 75 -18.90 1.30 6.34
N ASP A 76 -19.37 1.84 5.22
CA ASP A 76 -18.57 2.66 4.31
C ASP A 76 -18.52 4.13 4.78
N SER A 77 -17.59 4.89 4.23
CA SER A 77 -17.33 6.29 4.61
C SER A 77 -17.05 6.48 6.11
N ASP A 78 -16.51 5.45 6.76
CA ASP A 78 -16.15 5.46 8.19
C ASP A 78 -14.79 4.77 8.41
N LEU A 79 -14.13 5.09 9.50
CA LEU A 79 -12.82 4.57 9.87
C LEU A 79 -12.85 4.02 11.29
N VAL A 80 -12.25 2.85 11.51
CA VAL A 80 -11.92 2.40 12.87
C VAL A 80 -10.76 3.25 13.39
N VAL A 81 -10.97 3.90 14.54
CA VAL A 81 -9.97 4.78 15.17
C VAL A 81 -9.32 4.15 16.40
N SER A 82 -9.96 3.17 17.02
CA SER A 82 -9.36 2.41 18.11
C SER A 82 -9.96 1.00 18.21
N ILE A 83 -9.17 0.08 18.75
CA ILE A 83 -9.58 -1.28 19.10
C ILE A 83 -9.11 -1.54 20.51
N GLU A 84 -10.02 -2.04 21.34
CA GLU A 84 -9.76 -2.38 22.74
C GLU A 84 -10.14 -3.85 22.99
N LYS A 85 -9.34 -4.56 23.78
CA LYS A 85 -9.65 -5.92 24.21
C LYS A 85 -10.69 -5.86 25.33
N THR A 86 -11.71 -6.71 25.24
CA THR A 86 -12.74 -6.89 26.28
C THR A 86 -12.65 -8.28 26.88
N GLY A 87 -13.50 -8.58 27.88
CA GLY A 87 -13.55 -9.94 28.48
C GLY A 87 -13.98 -11.04 27.52
N THR A 88 -14.71 -10.70 26.44
CA THR A 88 -15.32 -11.66 25.49
C THR A 88 -14.89 -11.47 24.04
N GLY A 89 -13.96 -10.57 23.77
CA GLY A 89 -13.50 -10.26 22.43
C GLY A 89 -12.90 -8.86 22.34
N PHE A 90 -13.42 -8.05 21.41
CA PHE A 90 -12.90 -6.71 21.13
C PHE A 90 -14.05 -5.70 20.96
N ARG A 91 -13.75 -4.46 21.30
CA ARG A 91 -14.60 -3.30 21.03
C ARG A 91 -13.82 -2.36 20.12
N ALA A 92 -14.39 -2.03 18.97
CA ALA A 92 -13.83 -1.05 18.05
C ALA A 92 -14.68 0.22 18.08
N ALA A 93 -14.01 1.38 18.11
CA ALA A 93 -14.67 2.67 17.93
C ALA A 93 -14.40 3.19 16.52
N THR A 94 -15.41 3.81 15.91
CA THR A 94 -15.27 4.44 14.60
C THR A 94 -15.21 5.94 14.68
N LYS A 95 -14.73 6.59 13.61
CA LYS A 95 -14.65 8.05 13.50
C LYS A 95 -16.02 8.71 13.59
N SER A 96 -17.07 8.06 13.11
CA SER A 96 -18.46 8.52 13.22
C SER A 96 -19.05 8.38 14.65
N GLY A 97 -18.31 7.79 15.58
CA GLY A 97 -18.75 7.59 16.99
C GLY A 97 -19.49 6.26 17.22
N LYS A 98 -19.55 5.35 16.24
CA LYS A 98 -20.12 4.02 16.45
C LYS A 98 -19.17 3.15 17.26
N ALA A 99 -19.73 2.25 18.08
CA ALA A 99 -19.01 1.22 18.79
C ALA A 99 -19.46 -0.16 18.30
N LEU A 100 -18.51 -0.99 17.90
CA LEU A 100 -18.75 -2.32 17.38
C LEU A 100 -18.12 -3.37 18.29
N GLU A 101 -18.90 -4.35 18.71
CA GLU A 101 -18.41 -5.47 19.51
C GLU A 101 -18.25 -6.71 18.63
N THR A 102 -17.10 -7.38 18.72
CA THR A 102 -16.73 -8.53 17.91
C THR A 102 -15.90 -9.54 18.69
N LYS A 103 -15.97 -10.82 18.31
CA LYS A 103 -15.10 -11.88 18.87
C LYS A 103 -13.68 -11.78 18.30
N TYR A 104 -13.56 -11.53 16.99
CA TYR A 104 -12.30 -11.55 16.25
C TYR A 104 -12.15 -10.30 15.38
N VAL A 105 -10.91 -9.91 15.13
CA VAL A 105 -10.57 -8.76 14.28
C VAL A 105 -9.63 -9.19 13.17
N LEU A 106 -9.91 -8.77 11.94
CA LEU A 106 -8.99 -8.84 10.80
C LEU A 106 -8.60 -7.42 10.39
N VAL A 107 -7.33 -7.10 10.58
CA VAL A 107 -6.75 -5.80 10.20
C VAL A 107 -6.31 -5.89 8.74
N ALA A 108 -7.02 -5.20 7.86
CA ALA A 108 -6.75 -5.07 6.42
C ALA A 108 -6.61 -3.59 6.02
N SER A 109 -6.15 -2.76 6.97
CA SER A 109 -6.08 -1.30 6.86
C SER A 109 -5.02 -0.80 5.88
N GLY A 110 -4.15 -1.70 5.38
CA GLY A 110 -3.15 -1.37 4.39
C GLY A 110 -2.04 -0.45 4.92
N SER A 111 -1.50 0.34 4.00
CA SER A 111 -0.47 1.34 4.29
C SER A 111 -0.75 2.62 3.51
N ARG A 112 -0.06 3.69 3.88
CA ARG A 112 -0.02 4.94 3.11
C ARG A 112 1.40 5.21 2.63
N ARG A 113 1.53 5.76 1.44
CA ARG A 113 2.82 6.16 0.87
C ARG A 113 3.35 7.36 1.62
N LYS A 114 4.65 7.37 1.89
CA LYS A 114 5.33 8.60 2.28
C LYS A 114 5.36 9.53 1.08
N ARG A 115 5.04 10.79 1.33
CA ARG A 115 5.04 11.85 0.33
C ARG A 115 6.26 12.74 0.51
N LEU A 116 6.71 13.35 -0.58
CA LEU A 116 7.74 14.40 -0.55
C LEU A 116 7.21 15.65 0.12
N ASN A 117 5.89 15.89 0.06
CA ASN A 117 5.19 17.09 0.53
C ASN A 117 5.73 18.36 -0.11
N ILE A 118 5.93 18.31 -1.43
CA ILE A 118 6.42 19.42 -2.24
C ILE A 118 5.33 19.91 -3.22
N PRO A 119 5.37 21.17 -3.65
CA PRO A 119 4.47 21.68 -4.68
C PRO A 119 4.46 20.79 -5.93
N GLY A 120 3.27 20.57 -6.50
CA GLY A 120 3.06 19.78 -7.70
C GLY A 120 2.90 18.28 -7.46
N GLU A 121 3.36 17.73 -6.35
CA GLU A 121 3.26 16.28 -6.09
C GLU A 121 1.81 15.78 -6.18
N ASP A 122 0.89 16.40 -5.43
CA ASP A 122 -0.53 15.99 -5.43
C ASP A 122 -1.24 16.32 -6.76
N ALA A 123 -0.90 17.45 -7.39
CA ALA A 123 -1.54 17.88 -8.63
C ALA A 123 -1.23 16.95 -9.81
N PHE A 124 -0.07 16.31 -9.80
CA PHE A 124 0.41 15.42 -10.84
C PHE A 124 0.37 13.94 -10.45
N GLU A 125 -0.24 13.57 -9.33
CA GLU A 125 -0.48 12.17 -9.00
C GLU A 125 -1.33 11.49 -10.09
N GLY A 126 -0.83 10.37 -10.65
CA GLY A 126 -1.42 9.70 -11.82
C GLY A 126 -1.26 10.46 -13.15
N LYS A 127 -0.58 11.61 -13.13
CA LYS A 127 -0.28 12.43 -14.32
C LYS A 127 1.23 12.61 -14.51
N GLY A 128 1.99 11.61 -14.11
CA GLY A 128 3.45 11.59 -14.16
C GLY A 128 4.11 11.42 -12.80
N VAL A 129 3.44 11.70 -11.68
CA VAL A 129 3.87 11.25 -10.35
C VAL A 129 3.29 9.88 -10.06
N ALA A 130 4.16 8.93 -9.71
CA ALA A 130 3.85 7.54 -9.43
C ALA A 130 4.51 7.08 -8.12
N TYR A 131 3.91 6.05 -7.48
CA TYR A 131 4.36 5.48 -6.21
C TYR A 131 4.51 3.95 -6.27
N CYS A 132 4.42 3.35 -7.45
CA CYS A 132 4.52 1.91 -7.64
C CYS A 132 5.21 1.60 -8.98
N SER A 133 6.49 1.28 -8.95
CA SER A 133 7.23 0.94 -10.17
C SER A 133 6.68 -0.30 -10.86
N ILE A 134 6.37 -1.36 -10.11
CA ILE A 134 5.79 -2.61 -10.66
C ILE A 134 4.47 -2.35 -11.41
N CYS A 135 3.68 -1.35 -10.96
CA CYS A 135 2.40 -1.00 -11.56
C CYS A 135 2.57 -0.13 -12.80
N ASP A 136 3.40 0.91 -12.68
CA ASP A 136 3.39 2.07 -13.57
C ASP A 136 4.57 2.11 -14.56
N ALA A 137 5.68 1.37 -14.34
CA ALA A 137 6.84 1.41 -15.23
C ALA A 137 6.51 1.21 -16.73
N PRO A 138 5.58 0.32 -17.13
CA PRO A 138 5.22 0.16 -18.53
C PRO A 138 4.62 1.42 -19.20
N LEU A 139 4.02 2.33 -18.42
CA LEU A 139 3.45 3.59 -18.91
C LEU A 139 4.53 4.61 -19.32
N PHE A 140 5.77 4.40 -18.84
CA PHE A 140 6.92 5.27 -19.08
C PHE A 140 7.87 4.73 -20.14
N LYS A 141 7.36 3.94 -21.09
CA LYS A 141 8.14 3.44 -22.22
C LYS A 141 8.70 4.61 -23.04
N ASP A 142 10.02 4.57 -23.28
CA ASP A 142 10.81 5.55 -24.04
C ASP A 142 10.80 6.97 -23.41
N LYS A 143 10.43 7.09 -22.12
CA LYS A 143 10.35 8.33 -21.35
C LYS A 143 11.59 8.55 -20.50
N VAL A 144 11.81 9.82 -20.14
CA VAL A 144 12.80 10.22 -19.13
C VAL A 144 12.11 10.28 -17.77
N VAL A 145 12.65 9.62 -16.76
CA VAL A 145 12.01 9.56 -15.43
C VAL A 145 13.01 9.84 -14.32
N ALA A 146 12.49 10.27 -13.18
CA ALA A 146 13.23 10.30 -11.92
C ALA A 146 12.66 9.28 -10.95
N VAL A 147 13.53 8.65 -10.16
CA VAL A 147 13.19 7.90 -8.96
C VAL A 147 13.75 8.68 -7.77
N VAL A 148 12.90 9.04 -6.83
CA VAL A 148 13.29 9.74 -5.61
C VAL A 148 13.31 8.76 -4.44
N GLY A 149 14.48 8.52 -3.90
CA GLY A 149 14.76 7.60 -2.79
C GLY A 149 15.81 6.54 -3.15
N GLY A 150 16.91 6.49 -2.42
CA GLY A 150 18.05 5.58 -2.64
C GLY A 150 18.07 4.36 -1.71
N GLY A 151 16.93 4.00 -1.11
CA GLY A 151 16.72 2.74 -0.38
C GLY A 151 16.39 1.58 -1.31
N ASN A 152 16.12 0.37 -0.74
CA ASN A 152 15.80 -0.82 -1.55
C ASN A 152 14.63 -0.59 -2.51
N ALA A 153 13.54 0.05 -2.05
CA ALA A 153 12.39 0.34 -2.91
C ALA A 153 12.77 1.19 -4.15
N GLY A 154 13.56 2.25 -3.96
CA GLY A 154 14.01 3.07 -5.07
C GLY A 154 14.98 2.34 -6.01
N LEU A 155 15.87 1.49 -5.47
CA LEU A 155 16.76 0.67 -6.30
C LEU A 155 15.96 -0.36 -7.11
N GLU A 156 14.97 -1.01 -6.53
CA GLU A 156 14.07 -1.94 -7.22
C GLU A 156 13.27 -1.21 -8.30
N ALA A 157 12.77 -0.02 -8.01
CA ALA A 157 12.06 0.80 -8.98
C ALA A 157 12.93 1.16 -10.20
N VAL A 158 14.21 1.48 -10.00
CA VAL A 158 15.15 1.70 -11.10
C VAL A 158 15.31 0.44 -11.95
N LEU A 159 15.41 -0.75 -11.33
CA LEU A 159 15.49 -2.01 -12.09
C LEU A 159 14.22 -2.29 -12.89
N ASP A 160 13.04 -2.04 -12.31
CA ASP A 160 11.74 -2.20 -12.99
C ASP A 160 11.61 -1.27 -14.21
N LEU A 161 12.22 -0.09 -14.13
CA LEU A 161 12.22 0.91 -15.21
C LEU A 161 13.22 0.62 -16.34
N PHE A 162 14.25 -0.23 -16.14
CA PHE A 162 15.26 -0.53 -17.15
C PHE A 162 14.71 -1.00 -18.52
N PRO A 163 13.68 -1.86 -18.57
CA PRO A 163 13.11 -2.30 -19.84
C PRO A 163 12.34 -1.20 -20.58
N TYR A 164 11.90 -0.17 -19.86
CA TYR A 164 10.95 0.80 -20.38
C TYR A 164 11.55 2.18 -20.60
N ALA A 165 12.14 2.78 -19.59
CA ALA A 165 12.62 4.17 -19.65
C ALA A 165 13.80 4.34 -20.58
N SER A 166 13.90 5.50 -21.24
CA SER A 166 15.05 5.92 -22.05
C SER A 166 16.18 6.47 -21.19
N LYS A 167 15.86 7.18 -20.10
CA LYS A 167 16.79 7.74 -19.11
C LYS A 167 16.16 7.67 -17.73
N ILE A 168 16.95 7.39 -16.70
CA ILE A 168 16.51 7.32 -15.31
C ILE A 168 17.46 8.16 -14.46
N TYR A 169 16.91 9.11 -13.71
CA TYR A 169 17.61 9.82 -12.65
C TYR A 169 17.25 9.20 -11.32
N LEU A 170 18.23 8.73 -10.54
CA LEU A 170 18.02 8.26 -9.16
C LEU A 170 18.50 9.35 -8.20
N LEU A 171 17.55 10.04 -7.55
CA LEU A 171 17.83 11.09 -6.59
C LEU A 171 17.83 10.53 -5.16
N GLU A 172 18.87 10.79 -4.41
CA GLU A 172 18.96 10.47 -2.99
C GLU A 172 19.32 11.72 -2.18
N TYR A 173 18.57 11.93 -1.10
CA TYR A 173 18.77 13.05 -0.18
C TYR A 173 20.09 12.98 0.59
N SER A 174 20.57 11.78 0.89
CA SER A 174 21.82 11.51 1.61
C SER A 174 23.02 11.53 0.66
N ASP A 175 24.21 11.43 1.24
CA ASP A 175 25.49 11.34 0.53
C ASP A 175 25.79 9.95 -0.06
N SER A 176 24.94 8.99 0.21
CA SER A 176 25.11 7.59 -0.22
C SER A 176 23.78 6.88 -0.37
N LEU A 177 23.72 5.91 -1.30
CA LEU A 177 22.60 4.99 -1.43
C LEU A 177 22.60 4.00 -0.26
N LYS A 178 21.41 3.68 0.26
CA LYS A 178 21.23 2.83 1.45
C LYS A 178 20.70 1.42 1.15
N GLY A 179 20.34 1.15 -0.10
CA GLY A 179 19.84 -0.15 -0.52
C GLY A 179 20.95 -1.18 -0.75
N ASP A 180 20.57 -2.38 -1.22
CA ASP A 180 21.44 -3.51 -1.46
C ASP A 180 22.66 -3.17 -2.36
N PRO A 181 23.89 -3.46 -1.92
CA PRO A 181 25.11 -3.11 -2.68
C PRO A 181 25.20 -3.75 -4.07
N VAL A 182 24.70 -4.99 -4.24
CA VAL A 182 24.72 -5.67 -5.54
C VAL A 182 23.81 -4.96 -6.54
N THR A 183 22.66 -4.51 -6.07
CA THR A 183 21.71 -3.73 -6.87
C THR A 183 22.28 -2.35 -7.21
N GLN A 184 22.94 -1.68 -6.26
CA GLN A 184 23.63 -0.41 -6.53
C GLN A 184 24.64 -0.53 -7.67
N GLU A 185 25.45 -1.60 -7.67
CA GLU A 185 26.45 -1.83 -8.74
C GLU A 185 25.80 -2.05 -10.11
N LYS A 186 24.68 -2.79 -10.17
CA LYS A 186 23.91 -2.95 -11.42
C LYS A 186 23.40 -1.61 -11.96
N ILE A 187 22.88 -0.77 -11.08
CA ILE A 187 22.36 0.56 -11.42
C ILE A 187 23.48 1.46 -11.94
N LYS A 188 24.60 1.54 -11.25
CA LYS A 188 25.76 2.36 -11.65
C LYS A 188 26.36 1.97 -13.00
N ARG A 189 26.29 0.69 -13.37
CA ARG A 189 26.78 0.17 -14.67
C ARG A 189 25.82 0.39 -15.83
N ASN A 190 24.57 0.75 -15.55
CA ASN A 190 23.56 0.95 -16.60
C ASN A 190 23.68 2.34 -17.20
N ALA A 191 23.97 2.42 -18.51
CA ALA A 191 24.18 3.69 -19.21
C ALA A 191 22.94 4.61 -19.24
N LYS A 192 21.74 4.09 -18.98
CA LYS A 192 20.52 4.88 -18.88
C LYS A 192 20.36 5.56 -17.53
N THR A 193 21.13 5.17 -16.49
CA THR A 193 20.92 5.65 -15.14
C THR A 193 21.98 6.67 -14.73
N GLU A 194 21.52 7.74 -14.10
CA GLU A 194 22.35 8.75 -13.46
C GLU A 194 21.94 8.87 -11.99
N VAL A 195 22.92 8.66 -11.09
CA VAL A 195 22.70 8.77 -9.64
C VAL A 195 23.08 10.17 -9.18
N ILE A 196 22.15 10.85 -8.53
CA ILE A 196 22.32 12.20 -7.99
C ILE A 196 22.14 12.13 -6.48
N LEU A 197 23.26 12.18 -5.77
CA LEU A 197 23.30 12.20 -4.30
C LEU A 197 23.17 13.64 -3.79
N MET A 198 22.88 13.79 -2.50
CA MET A 198 22.69 15.09 -1.85
C MET A 198 21.60 15.94 -2.53
N ALA A 199 20.59 15.30 -3.13
CA ALA A 199 19.53 15.93 -3.90
C ALA A 199 18.25 16.07 -3.06
N GLN A 200 17.85 17.27 -2.75
CA GLN A 200 16.57 17.57 -2.10
C GLN A 200 15.54 17.99 -3.13
N SER A 201 14.61 17.11 -3.48
CA SER A 201 13.48 17.45 -4.34
C SER A 201 12.65 18.59 -3.73
N THR A 202 12.28 19.59 -4.52
CA THR A 202 11.61 20.80 -4.03
C THR A 202 10.30 21.12 -4.75
N GLU A 203 10.13 20.69 -5.99
CA GLU A 203 8.91 20.95 -6.76
C GLU A 203 8.80 19.98 -7.93
N VAL A 204 7.60 19.45 -8.18
CA VAL A 204 7.25 18.78 -9.43
C VAL A 204 6.57 19.80 -10.34
N VAL A 205 7.10 19.98 -11.54
CA VAL A 205 6.65 20.98 -12.50
C VAL A 205 5.91 20.31 -13.65
N GLY A 206 4.83 20.93 -14.12
CA GLY A 206 4.08 20.47 -15.27
C GLY A 206 2.91 21.39 -15.60
N GLU A 207 2.17 21.02 -16.66
CA GLU A 207 0.89 21.66 -17.02
C GLU A 207 -0.25 20.64 -16.92
N LYS A 208 -0.37 19.74 -17.91
CA LYS A 208 -1.32 18.60 -17.89
C LYS A 208 -0.67 17.33 -17.34
N MET A 209 0.61 17.19 -17.59
CA MET A 209 1.47 16.09 -17.16
C MET A 209 2.77 16.67 -16.59
N VAL A 210 3.52 15.86 -15.87
CA VAL A 210 4.87 16.22 -15.39
C VAL A 210 5.77 16.57 -16.59
N THR A 211 6.56 17.64 -16.43
CA THR A 211 7.57 18.09 -17.43
C THR A 211 8.95 18.29 -16.83
N ALA A 212 9.03 18.48 -15.50
CA ALA A 212 10.30 18.62 -14.80
C ALA A 212 10.19 18.29 -13.31
N LEU A 213 11.35 18.02 -12.69
CA LEU A 213 11.56 17.96 -11.25
C LEU A 213 12.62 18.98 -10.86
N ARG A 214 12.32 19.84 -9.91
CA ARG A 214 13.30 20.77 -9.30
C ARG A 214 13.87 20.17 -8.03
N TYR A 215 15.14 20.39 -7.82
CA TYR A 215 15.82 19.98 -6.60
C TYR A 215 16.94 20.96 -6.22
N ILE A 216 17.32 20.95 -4.96
CA ILE A 216 18.50 21.64 -4.45
C ILE A 216 19.62 20.63 -4.34
N ASP A 217 20.75 20.90 -4.96
CA ASP A 217 22.01 20.22 -4.70
C ASP A 217 22.52 20.69 -3.33
N ARG A 218 22.41 19.84 -2.32
CA ARG A 218 22.74 20.15 -0.93
C ARG A 218 24.25 20.33 -0.69
N THR A 219 25.08 19.97 -1.67
CA THR A 219 26.54 20.19 -1.59
C THR A 219 26.89 21.64 -1.93
N THR A 220 26.26 22.19 -2.97
CA THR A 220 26.51 23.54 -3.47
C THR A 220 25.44 24.54 -3.06
N ASN A 221 24.29 24.07 -2.56
CA ASN A 221 23.06 24.82 -2.29
C ASN A 221 22.47 25.50 -3.53
N GLU A 222 22.76 24.95 -4.72
CA GLU A 222 22.23 25.45 -5.99
C GLU A 222 20.89 24.76 -6.32
N ALA A 223 19.93 25.56 -6.82
CA ALA A 223 18.69 25.03 -7.39
C ALA A 223 18.95 24.49 -8.81
N LYS A 224 18.51 23.28 -9.08
CA LYS A 224 18.65 22.58 -10.36
C LYS A 224 17.32 22.04 -10.83
N GLU A 225 17.18 21.83 -12.13
CA GLU A 225 15.97 21.31 -12.77
C GLU A 225 16.35 20.16 -13.71
N LEU A 226 15.58 19.05 -13.61
CA LEU A 226 15.65 17.91 -14.52
C LEU A 226 14.39 17.91 -15.39
N LYS A 227 14.57 18.02 -16.71
CA LYS A 227 13.46 17.82 -17.66
C LYS A 227 13.17 16.31 -17.77
N LEU A 228 11.91 15.93 -17.51
CA LEU A 228 11.49 14.53 -17.46
C LEU A 228 9.98 14.39 -17.61
N ASP A 229 9.53 13.18 -17.86
CA ASP A 229 8.12 12.86 -18.11
C ASP A 229 7.44 12.21 -16.89
N GLY A 230 8.22 11.84 -15.87
CA GLY A 230 7.64 11.23 -14.67
C GLY A 230 8.58 11.14 -13.46
N VAL A 231 7.96 11.08 -12.28
CA VAL A 231 8.64 11.00 -10.99
C VAL A 231 8.06 9.83 -10.20
N PHE A 232 8.90 8.85 -9.87
CA PHE A 232 8.58 7.75 -8.98
C PHE A 232 9.03 8.11 -7.56
N VAL A 233 8.10 8.21 -6.62
CA VAL A 233 8.39 8.56 -5.22
C VAL A 233 8.51 7.28 -4.40
N GLU A 234 9.74 6.87 -4.11
CA GLU A 234 10.07 5.60 -3.45
C GLU A 234 10.83 5.83 -2.12
N ILE A 235 10.27 6.72 -1.29
CA ILE A 235 10.82 7.08 0.02
C ILE A 235 10.20 6.28 1.18
N GLY A 236 9.49 5.22 0.85
CA GLY A 236 8.90 4.25 1.77
C GLY A 236 7.39 4.41 1.98
N ILE A 237 6.88 3.53 2.82
CA ILE A 237 5.47 3.45 3.22
C ILE A 237 5.33 3.61 4.73
N VAL A 238 4.12 3.91 5.19
CA VAL A 238 3.74 3.90 6.62
C VAL A 238 2.56 2.96 6.76
N PRO A 239 2.72 1.81 7.45
CA PRO A 239 1.62 0.90 7.73
C PRO A 239 0.53 1.59 8.57
N ASN A 240 -0.74 1.32 8.28
CA ASN A 240 -1.86 1.86 9.07
C ASN A 240 -2.14 0.94 10.27
N SER A 241 -1.14 0.76 11.12
CA SER A 241 -1.13 -0.15 12.28
C SER A 241 -1.44 0.55 13.60
N GLU A 242 -1.68 1.86 13.59
CA GLU A 242 -1.90 2.68 14.78
C GLU A 242 -3.05 2.14 15.64
N ILE A 243 -4.10 1.63 14.99
CA ILE A 243 -5.31 1.10 15.66
C ILE A 243 -5.08 -0.16 16.48
N VAL A 244 -3.98 -0.87 16.24
CA VAL A 244 -3.59 -2.10 16.98
C VAL A 244 -2.29 -1.95 17.75
N LYS A 245 -1.74 -0.74 17.80
CA LYS A 245 -0.52 -0.44 18.56
C LYS A 245 -0.73 -0.76 20.04
N GLY A 246 0.18 -1.54 20.61
CA GLY A 246 0.08 -2.01 21.99
C GLY A 246 -0.80 -3.25 22.18
N LEU A 247 -1.53 -3.70 21.15
CA LEU A 247 -2.28 -4.94 21.18
C LEU A 247 -1.50 -6.09 20.52
N VAL A 248 -0.73 -5.80 19.48
CA VAL A 248 0.04 -6.76 18.69
C VAL A 248 1.50 -6.35 18.57
N GLU A 249 2.36 -7.28 18.23
CA GLU A 249 3.76 -7.02 17.92
C GLU A 249 3.88 -6.27 16.57
N LEU A 250 4.68 -5.19 16.58
CA LEU A 250 5.05 -4.43 15.39
C LEU A 250 6.56 -4.55 15.17
N ASN A 251 6.98 -4.68 13.92
CA ASN A 251 8.40 -4.62 13.57
C ASN A 251 8.93 -3.17 13.59
N GLN A 252 10.21 -2.98 13.31
CA GLN A 252 10.84 -1.65 13.29
C GLN A 252 10.25 -0.68 12.25
N ALA A 253 9.63 -1.20 11.18
CA ALA A 253 8.94 -0.40 10.18
C ALA A 253 7.50 -0.03 10.58
N GLY A 254 7.02 -0.54 11.72
CA GLY A 254 5.65 -0.36 12.20
C GLY A 254 4.64 -1.33 11.58
N GLU A 255 5.11 -2.36 10.86
CA GLU A 255 4.25 -3.39 10.28
C GLU A 255 3.84 -4.42 11.34
N VAL A 256 2.62 -4.93 11.24
CA VAL A 256 2.11 -5.99 12.12
C VAL A 256 2.82 -7.30 11.80
N VAL A 257 3.49 -7.89 12.78
CA VAL A 257 4.16 -9.20 12.65
C VAL A 257 3.11 -10.29 12.61
N VAL A 258 3.17 -11.17 11.58
CA VAL A 258 2.19 -12.26 11.39
C VAL A 258 2.86 -13.61 11.15
N ASP A 259 2.17 -14.68 11.52
CA ASP A 259 2.45 -16.02 10.99
C ASP A 259 1.95 -16.11 9.55
N HIS A 260 2.84 -16.14 8.57
CA HIS A 260 2.50 -16.15 7.14
C HIS A 260 1.71 -17.37 6.66
N LYS A 261 1.56 -18.41 7.48
CA LYS A 261 0.70 -19.58 7.17
C LYS A 261 -0.76 -19.32 7.50
N THR A 262 -1.01 -18.60 8.60
CA THR A 262 -2.35 -18.38 9.17
C THR A 262 -2.78 -16.92 9.18
N MET A 263 -1.85 -16.00 9.00
CA MET A 263 -1.99 -14.56 9.15
C MET A 263 -2.36 -14.11 10.57
N ARG A 264 -2.15 -14.98 11.59
CA ARG A 264 -2.31 -14.63 13.00
C ARG A 264 -1.25 -13.63 13.44
N THR A 265 -1.64 -12.70 14.29
CA THR A 265 -0.72 -11.82 15.00
C THR A 265 -0.25 -12.45 16.32
N SER A 266 0.61 -11.73 17.05
CA SER A 266 1.01 -12.12 18.41
C SER A 266 -0.15 -12.11 19.43
N ALA A 267 -1.25 -11.41 19.13
CA ALA A 267 -2.43 -11.33 20.00
C ALA A 267 -3.48 -12.36 19.57
N PRO A 268 -3.93 -13.27 20.48
CA PRO A 268 -5.06 -14.14 20.20
C PRO A 268 -6.31 -13.35 19.84
N GLY A 269 -6.95 -13.71 18.72
CA GLY A 269 -8.17 -13.08 18.24
C GLY A 269 -7.96 -11.93 17.26
N ILE A 270 -6.70 -11.58 16.93
CA ILE A 270 -6.38 -10.57 15.91
C ILE A 270 -5.56 -11.21 14.79
N TRP A 271 -5.95 -10.95 13.54
CA TRP A 271 -5.21 -11.27 12.31
C TRP A 271 -4.89 -9.99 11.56
N ALA A 272 -3.86 -10.02 10.71
CA ALA A 272 -3.54 -8.89 9.84
C ALA A 272 -3.14 -9.38 8.44
N VAL A 273 -3.55 -8.63 7.40
CA VAL A 273 -3.31 -9.01 6.00
C VAL A 273 -2.98 -7.78 5.13
N GLY A 274 -2.27 -8.03 4.05
CA GLY A 274 -1.88 -6.99 3.11
C GLY A 274 -0.81 -6.05 3.67
N ASP A 275 -0.78 -4.83 3.17
CA ASP A 275 0.34 -3.90 3.38
C ASP A 275 0.56 -3.46 4.82
N VAL A 276 -0.41 -3.63 5.70
CA VAL A 276 -0.27 -3.36 7.15
C VAL A 276 0.59 -4.40 7.85
N SER A 277 0.68 -5.62 7.31
CA SER A 277 1.45 -6.74 7.86
C SER A 277 2.87 -6.77 7.30
N ASP A 278 3.75 -7.56 7.91
CA ASP A 278 5.16 -7.72 7.53
C ASP A 278 5.38 -8.63 6.30
N VAL A 279 4.34 -8.83 5.46
CA VAL A 279 4.49 -9.52 4.19
C VAL A 279 5.49 -8.79 3.30
N ARG A 280 6.39 -9.56 2.69
CA ARG A 280 7.51 -9.01 1.93
C ARG A 280 7.08 -8.19 0.71
N TYR A 281 6.08 -8.66 -0.03
CA TYR A 281 5.63 -8.03 -1.27
C TYR A 281 4.25 -7.41 -1.09
N LYS A 282 4.14 -6.11 -1.32
CA LYS A 282 2.92 -5.32 -1.16
C LYS A 282 2.17 -5.30 -2.50
N GLN A 283 1.28 -6.29 -2.71
CA GLN A 283 0.54 -6.46 -3.96
C GLN A 283 -0.92 -6.81 -3.71
N ASN A 284 -1.83 -6.33 -4.57
CA ASN A 284 -3.28 -6.57 -4.45
C ASN A 284 -3.63 -8.07 -4.39
N ASN A 285 -3.02 -8.88 -5.28
CA ASN A 285 -3.28 -10.33 -5.31
C ASN A 285 -2.76 -11.05 -4.07
N ILE A 286 -1.62 -10.59 -3.50
CA ILE A 286 -1.07 -11.14 -2.25
C ILE A 286 -2.00 -10.79 -1.10
N SER A 287 -2.42 -9.53 -0.99
CA SER A 287 -3.38 -9.08 0.04
C SER A 287 -4.68 -9.88 -0.01
N ALA A 288 -5.21 -10.14 -1.22
CA ALA A 288 -6.42 -10.96 -1.39
C ALA A 288 -6.19 -12.42 -0.99
N GLY A 289 -5.07 -13.02 -1.40
CA GLY A 289 -4.71 -14.40 -1.04
C GLY A 289 -4.48 -14.59 0.46
N ASP A 290 -3.79 -13.65 1.10
CA ASP A 290 -3.56 -13.66 2.55
C ASP A 290 -4.87 -13.51 3.33
N ALA A 291 -5.79 -12.68 2.83
CA ALA A 291 -7.12 -12.53 3.42
C ALA A 291 -7.93 -13.83 3.40
N VAL A 292 -7.84 -14.60 2.32
CA VAL A 292 -8.47 -15.93 2.23
C VAL A 292 -7.88 -16.87 3.29
N LYS A 293 -6.55 -16.92 3.45
CA LYS A 293 -5.90 -17.73 4.51
C LYS A 293 -6.38 -17.31 5.90
N ALA A 294 -6.39 -16.00 6.17
CA ALA A 294 -6.84 -15.46 7.46
C ALA A 294 -8.27 -15.86 7.79
N VAL A 295 -9.21 -15.65 6.86
CA VAL A 295 -10.63 -15.97 7.10
C VAL A 295 -10.87 -17.46 7.30
N LEU A 296 -10.19 -18.31 6.55
CA LEU A 296 -10.29 -19.76 6.75
C LEU A 296 -9.75 -20.16 8.12
N ASN A 297 -8.65 -19.56 8.57
CA ASN A 297 -8.10 -19.82 9.90
C ASN A 297 -8.99 -19.25 11.03
N ILE A 298 -9.61 -18.07 10.83
CA ILE A 298 -10.60 -17.51 11.76
C ILE A 298 -11.81 -18.44 11.87
N TYR A 299 -12.31 -18.96 10.75
CA TYR A 299 -13.42 -19.90 10.73
C TYR A 299 -13.10 -21.20 11.52
N GLU A 300 -11.88 -21.70 11.38
CA GLU A 300 -11.41 -22.84 12.20
C GLU A 300 -11.36 -22.48 13.69
N ALA A 301 -10.88 -21.29 14.05
CA ALA A 301 -10.83 -20.82 15.44
C ALA A 301 -12.23 -20.74 16.08
N ILE A 302 -13.23 -20.27 15.31
CA ILE A 302 -14.63 -20.22 15.77
C ILE A 302 -15.18 -21.61 16.11
N HIS A 303 -14.87 -22.62 15.28
CA HIS A 303 -15.51 -23.95 15.36
C HIS A 303 -14.71 -24.99 16.13
N ARG A 304 -13.39 -24.81 16.25
CA ARG A 304 -12.51 -25.81 16.89
C ARG A 304 -11.90 -25.32 18.19
N GLY A 305 -12.08 -24.05 18.57
CA GLY A 305 -11.53 -23.49 19.81
C GLY A 305 -10.00 -23.44 19.82
N VAL A 306 -9.36 -23.24 18.66
CA VAL A 306 -7.88 -23.23 18.49
C VAL A 306 -7.35 -21.81 18.45
#